data_9b27a0f26709a399af1a00547fe6890e
#
_entry.id   9b27a0f26709a399af1a00547fe6890e
#
_cell.length_a   1.000
_cell.length_b   1.000
_cell.length_c   1.000
_cell.angle_alpha   90.00
_cell.angle_beta   90.00
_cell.angle_gamma   90.00
#
_symmetry.space_group_name_H-M   'P 1'
#
loop_
_entity.id
_entity.type
_entity.pdbx_description
1 polymer ?
#
loop_
_entity_poly.entity_id
_entity_poly.type
_entity_poly.pdbx_seq_one_letter_code
_entity_poly.pdbx_strand_id
1 'polypeptide(L)'
;QGFFKRSLIESCVASYNNDISLPSGEVSFEAALRGNPNCRYVYGVDPASEVDNFSIVLLELHEDHSRIVHCWTTNRSEHKEKVKMGVVSEMDFYSYCARKIRDLMKTFPCERISMDAQGGGIAVMEALHDPDKIHEGELPIWEVIDDNKEKDTDGNPGLHILEMCQFAKSDWLSAANHGMRKDFEDKVLLFPFFDAVSLGLAASEDKITKRKYDTLEDCVMELEELKDELSMIIISQ
;
A
#
# COMPACT_ATOMS: atom_id res chain seq x y z
N GLN A 1 1.48 18.95 -19.79
CA GLN A 1 2.37 18.79 -18.65
C GLN A 1 1.63 18.02 -17.57
N GLY A 2 2.23 16.97 -16.98
CA GLY A 2 1.60 16.18 -15.94
C GLY A 2 1.22 17.02 -14.72
N PHE A 3 0.17 16.62 -14.02
CA PHE A 3 -0.29 17.31 -12.80
C PHE A 3 0.77 17.26 -11.70
N PHE A 4 1.44 16.13 -11.53
CA PHE A 4 2.60 15.99 -10.66
C PHE A 4 3.86 16.09 -11.49
N LYS A 5 4.62 17.17 -11.31
CA LYS A 5 5.92 17.31 -11.98
C LYS A 5 6.91 16.28 -11.45
N ARG A 6 7.66 15.62 -12.31
CA ARG A 6 8.68 14.65 -11.90
C ARG A 6 9.70 15.27 -10.93
N SER A 7 10.09 16.52 -11.16
CA SER A 7 11.01 17.23 -10.28
C SER A 7 10.45 17.41 -8.86
N LEU A 8 9.13 17.63 -8.72
CA LEU A 8 8.48 17.70 -7.41
C LEU A 8 8.53 16.36 -6.70
N ILE A 9 8.19 15.27 -7.39
CA ILE A 9 8.25 13.90 -6.85
C ILE A 9 9.67 13.57 -6.39
N GLU A 10 10.66 13.78 -7.23
CA GLU A 10 12.08 13.53 -6.91
C GLU A 10 12.59 14.37 -5.74
N SER A 11 12.08 15.60 -5.57
CA SER A 11 12.42 16.44 -4.43
C SER A 11 11.86 15.93 -3.09
N CYS A 12 10.91 14.99 -3.13
CA CYS A 12 10.33 14.34 -1.95
C CYS A 12 10.99 13.00 -1.60
N VAL A 13 12.05 12.61 -2.29
CA VAL A 13 12.87 11.47 -1.90
C VAL A 13 13.74 11.85 -0.72
N ALA A 14 13.62 11.13 0.39
CA ALA A 14 14.42 11.37 1.60
C ALA A 14 15.84 10.86 1.40
N SER A 15 16.73 11.74 0.98
CA SER A 15 18.15 11.47 0.75
C SER A 15 18.99 12.68 1.12
N TYR A 16 20.32 12.50 1.26
CA TYR A 16 21.23 13.64 1.57
C TYR A 16 21.31 14.67 0.44
N ASN A 17 20.85 14.36 -0.75
CA ASN A 17 20.82 15.29 -1.88
C ASN A 17 19.64 16.24 -1.83
N ASN A 18 18.65 15.94 -1.02
CA ASN A 18 17.45 16.75 -0.81
C ASN A 18 17.47 17.35 0.60
N ASP A 19 17.10 18.61 0.72
CA ASP A 19 17.00 19.30 1.99
C ASP A 19 15.67 18.93 2.68
N ILE A 20 15.65 17.72 3.26
CA ILE A 20 14.49 17.21 4.00
C ILE A 20 14.90 17.02 5.45
N SER A 21 14.20 17.71 6.35
CA SER A 21 14.39 17.58 7.78
C SER A 21 13.60 16.39 8.31
N LEU A 22 14.32 15.34 8.73
CA LEU A 22 13.75 14.17 9.41
C LEU A 22 14.01 14.23 10.90
N PRO A 23 13.10 13.69 11.74
CA PRO A 23 13.32 13.61 13.18
C PRO A 23 14.56 12.80 13.54
N SER A 24 15.10 13.01 14.75
CA SER A 24 16.18 12.21 15.33
C SER A 24 17.50 12.21 14.54
N GLY A 25 17.72 13.22 13.68
CA GLY A 25 18.95 13.33 12.88
C GLY A 25 19.05 12.33 11.74
N GLU A 26 17.97 11.65 11.40
CA GLU A 26 17.91 10.82 10.19
C GLU A 26 18.08 11.69 8.94
N VAL A 27 18.78 11.19 7.94
CA VAL A 27 18.98 11.86 6.65
C VAL A 27 18.27 11.16 5.50
N SER A 28 17.83 9.93 5.72
CA SER A 28 17.13 9.12 4.73
C SER A 28 16.34 8.00 5.42
N PHE A 29 15.45 7.35 4.67
CA PHE A 29 14.86 6.07 5.03
C PHE A 29 14.75 5.21 3.77
N GLU A 30 14.64 3.91 3.95
CA GLU A 30 14.53 2.93 2.87
C GLU A 30 13.15 2.27 2.87
N ALA A 31 12.79 1.70 1.71
CA ALA A 31 11.67 0.78 1.62
C ALA A 31 11.93 -0.46 2.50
N ALA A 32 10.87 -1.05 3.03
CA ALA A 32 10.97 -2.16 3.95
C ALA A 32 9.99 -3.28 3.58
N LEU A 33 10.40 -4.53 3.79
CA LEU A 33 9.51 -5.70 3.74
C LEU A 33 8.82 -5.94 5.08
N ARG A 34 9.34 -5.39 6.16
CA ARG A 34 8.80 -5.46 7.51
C ARG A 34 8.68 -4.07 8.10
N GLY A 35 7.56 -3.78 8.72
CA GLY A 35 7.31 -2.52 9.38
C GLY A 35 7.97 -2.43 10.76
N ASN A 36 7.87 -1.23 11.33
CA ASN A 36 8.24 -0.95 12.71
C ASN A 36 7.00 -1.19 13.60
N PRO A 37 7.06 -2.10 14.60
CA PRO A 37 5.92 -2.40 15.46
C PRO A 37 5.49 -1.21 16.34
N ASN A 38 6.34 -0.19 16.48
CA ASN A 38 6.05 1.03 17.22
C ASN A 38 5.46 2.15 16.36
N CYS A 39 5.34 1.95 15.05
CA CYS A 39 4.72 2.88 14.13
C CYS A 39 3.29 2.47 13.77
N ARG A 40 2.53 3.42 13.24
CA ARG A 40 1.19 3.21 12.69
C ARG A 40 1.25 3.37 11.17
N TYR A 41 0.45 2.57 10.47
CA TYR A 41 0.42 2.56 9.01
C TYR A 41 -0.99 2.72 8.47
N VAL A 42 -1.10 3.41 7.35
CA VAL A 42 -2.32 3.47 6.53
C VAL A 42 -2.05 2.74 5.23
N TYR A 43 -3.00 1.91 4.81
CA TYR A 43 -2.94 1.11 3.59
C TYR A 43 -3.85 1.74 2.54
N GLY A 44 -3.31 2.03 1.37
CA GLY A 44 -4.08 2.34 0.18
C GLY A 44 -4.17 1.10 -0.70
N VAL A 45 -5.39 0.70 -1.08
CA VAL A 45 -5.63 -0.51 -1.86
C VAL A 45 -6.41 -0.14 -3.12
N ASP A 46 -5.84 -0.49 -4.26
CA ASP A 46 -6.50 -0.39 -5.56
C ASP A 46 -6.80 -1.82 -6.06
N PRO A 47 -8.04 -2.29 -5.87
CA PRO A 47 -8.42 -3.62 -6.32
C PRO A 47 -8.56 -3.65 -7.83
N ALA A 48 -7.93 -4.64 -8.45
CA ALA A 48 -7.94 -4.82 -9.89
C ALA A 48 -9.36 -5.06 -10.43
N SER A 49 -9.62 -4.53 -11.62
CA SER A 49 -10.58 -5.12 -12.54
C SER A 49 -10.03 -6.45 -13.08
N GLU A 50 -10.79 -7.15 -13.91
CA GLU A 50 -10.38 -8.49 -14.42
C GLU A 50 -9.03 -8.51 -15.15
N VAL A 51 -8.61 -7.39 -15.71
CA VAL A 51 -7.39 -7.26 -16.53
C VAL A 51 -6.30 -6.39 -15.91
N ASP A 52 -6.61 -5.67 -14.83
CA ASP A 52 -5.69 -4.72 -14.22
C ASP A 52 -4.92 -5.32 -13.04
N ASN A 53 -3.90 -4.60 -12.59
CA ASN A 53 -3.14 -4.97 -11.40
C ASN A 53 -3.88 -4.62 -10.11
N PHE A 54 -3.75 -5.48 -9.11
CA PHE A 54 -4.10 -5.20 -7.73
C PHE A 54 -2.89 -4.59 -7.02
N SER A 55 -3.07 -3.47 -6.35
CA SER A 55 -1.95 -2.77 -5.71
C SER A 55 -2.24 -2.38 -4.28
N ILE A 56 -1.22 -2.48 -3.42
CA ILE A 56 -1.23 -2.03 -2.03
C ILE A 56 -0.05 -1.08 -1.82
N VAL A 57 -0.32 0.09 -1.27
CA VAL A 57 0.72 1.06 -0.86
C VAL A 57 0.58 1.33 0.62
N LEU A 58 1.69 1.29 1.36
CA LEU A 58 1.73 1.52 2.79
C LEU A 58 2.39 2.85 3.12
N LEU A 59 1.70 3.66 3.92
CA LEU A 59 2.22 4.89 4.51
C LEU A 59 2.53 4.68 5.98
N GLU A 60 3.75 4.96 6.39
CA GLU A 60 4.16 5.03 7.79
C GLU A 60 3.90 6.44 8.32
N LEU A 61 3.09 6.54 9.37
CA LEU A 61 2.66 7.80 9.95
C LEU A 61 3.64 8.31 10.99
N HIS A 62 4.09 9.54 10.82
CA HIS A 62 4.89 10.30 11.79
C HIS A 62 4.14 11.57 12.18
N GLU A 63 4.58 12.23 13.24
CA GLU A 63 3.91 13.42 13.77
C GLU A 63 3.83 14.56 12.75
N ASP A 64 4.92 14.78 11.99
CA ASP A 64 5.07 15.91 11.07
C ASP A 64 5.12 15.52 9.59
N HIS A 65 5.15 14.22 9.26
CA HIS A 65 5.19 13.73 7.88
C HIS A 65 4.71 12.27 7.79
N SER A 66 4.53 11.81 6.56
CA SER A 66 4.24 10.39 6.25
C SER A 66 5.27 9.85 5.26
N ARG A 67 5.64 8.59 5.41
CA ARG A 67 6.62 7.89 4.58
C ARG A 67 5.96 6.80 3.77
N ILE A 68 6.15 6.82 2.46
CA ILE A 68 5.80 5.69 1.60
C ILE A 68 6.91 4.65 1.79
N VAL A 69 6.60 3.51 2.42
CA VAL A 69 7.63 2.55 2.82
C VAL A 69 7.51 1.20 2.12
N HIS A 70 6.37 0.92 1.51
CA HIS A 70 6.11 -0.37 0.88
C HIS A 70 5.09 -0.23 -0.23
N CYS A 71 5.30 -1.00 -1.30
CA CYS A 71 4.34 -1.17 -2.38
C CYS A 71 4.37 -2.63 -2.84
N TRP A 72 3.19 -3.19 -3.06
CA TRP A 72 3.02 -4.53 -3.59
C TRP A 72 1.98 -4.52 -4.69
N THR A 73 2.28 -5.19 -5.79
CA THR A 73 1.40 -5.30 -6.94
C THR A 73 1.35 -6.74 -7.42
N THR A 74 0.17 -7.19 -7.79
CA THR A 74 -0.04 -8.52 -8.37
C THR A 74 -1.14 -8.47 -9.43
N ASN A 75 -1.27 -9.55 -10.18
CA ASN A 75 -2.32 -9.74 -11.15
C ASN A 75 -2.75 -11.23 -11.21
N ARG A 76 -3.82 -11.52 -11.94
CA ARG A 76 -4.36 -12.88 -12.03
C ARG A 76 -3.39 -13.87 -12.66
N SER A 77 -2.56 -13.42 -13.60
CA SER A 77 -1.56 -14.28 -14.27
C SER A 77 -0.49 -14.72 -13.28
N GLU A 78 0.04 -13.78 -12.51
CA GLU A 78 1.03 -14.06 -11.46
C GLU A 78 0.46 -14.96 -10.36
N HIS A 79 -0.77 -14.72 -9.94
CA HIS A 79 -1.47 -15.56 -8.98
C HIS A 79 -1.62 -16.99 -9.47
N LYS A 80 -2.05 -17.19 -10.72
CA LYS A 80 -2.16 -18.53 -11.33
C LYS A 80 -0.83 -19.26 -11.34
N GLU A 81 0.26 -18.56 -11.66
CA GLU A 81 1.59 -19.15 -11.65
C GLU A 81 2.01 -19.59 -10.24
N LYS A 82 1.80 -18.73 -9.23
CA LYS A 82 2.10 -19.04 -7.82
C LYS A 82 1.30 -20.22 -7.30
N VAL A 83 0.03 -20.32 -7.67
CA VAL A 83 -0.83 -21.48 -7.33
C VAL A 83 -0.29 -22.75 -7.99
N LYS A 84 0.04 -22.70 -9.28
CA LYS A 84 0.60 -23.81 -10.04
C LYS A 84 1.92 -24.31 -9.44
N MET A 85 2.74 -23.40 -8.92
CA MET A 85 4.02 -23.74 -8.28
C MET A 85 3.86 -24.17 -6.82
N GLY A 86 2.65 -24.15 -6.27
CA GLY A 86 2.38 -24.56 -4.89
C GLY A 86 2.85 -23.58 -3.82
N VAL A 87 3.17 -22.32 -4.18
CA VAL A 87 3.60 -21.29 -3.21
C VAL A 87 2.45 -20.49 -2.60
N VAL A 88 1.24 -20.65 -3.14
CA VAL A 88 0.00 -20.00 -2.67
C VAL A 88 -1.09 -21.03 -2.56
N SER A 89 -1.80 -21.04 -1.44
CA SER A 89 -2.93 -21.94 -1.18
C SER A 89 -4.30 -21.36 -1.55
N GLU A 90 -4.42 -20.03 -1.55
CA GLU A 90 -5.66 -19.35 -1.91
C GLU A 90 -5.90 -19.45 -3.43
N MET A 91 -6.91 -20.26 -3.81
CA MET A 91 -7.25 -20.50 -5.21
C MET A 91 -7.99 -19.33 -5.86
N ASP A 92 -8.74 -18.58 -5.06
CA ASP A 92 -9.43 -17.37 -5.49
C ASP A 92 -8.52 -16.15 -5.41
N PHE A 93 -8.48 -15.36 -6.49
CA PHE A 93 -7.61 -14.20 -6.60
C PHE A 93 -7.85 -13.15 -5.51
N TYR A 94 -9.10 -12.82 -5.23
CA TYR A 94 -9.42 -11.80 -4.22
C TYR A 94 -9.17 -12.29 -2.80
N SER A 95 -9.34 -13.57 -2.54
CA SER A 95 -8.93 -14.18 -1.27
C SER A 95 -7.41 -14.13 -1.07
N TYR A 96 -6.66 -14.35 -2.14
CA TYR A 96 -5.21 -14.19 -2.14
C TYR A 96 -4.80 -12.74 -1.84
N CYS A 97 -5.45 -11.76 -2.45
CA CYS A 97 -5.20 -10.33 -2.18
C CYS A 97 -5.56 -9.94 -0.74
N ALA A 98 -6.70 -10.41 -0.23
CA ALA A 98 -7.10 -10.20 1.16
C ALA A 98 -6.11 -10.83 2.14
N ARG A 99 -5.60 -12.03 1.83
CA ARG A 99 -4.55 -12.68 2.62
C ARG A 99 -3.27 -11.84 2.65
N LYS A 100 -2.88 -11.25 1.54
CA LYS A 100 -1.71 -10.36 1.50
C LYS A 100 -1.88 -9.14 2.42
N ILE A 101 -3.04 -8.53 2.44
CA ILE A 101 -3.34 -7.43 3.37
C ILE A 101 -3.11 -7.87 4.81
N ARG A 102 -3.65 -9.03 5.20
CA ARG A 102 -3.47 -9.57 6.56
C ARG A 102 -2.02 -9.91 6.88
N ASP A 103 -1.28 -10.47 5.93
CA ASP A 103 0.12 -10.80 6.12
C ASP A 103 0.97 -9.55 6.35
N LEU A 104 0.70 -8.47 5.64
CA LEU A 104 1.34 -7.18 5.87
C LEU A 104 1.02 -6.62 7.27
N MET A 105 -0.19 -6.81 7.77
CA MET A 105 -0.60 -6.36 9.10
C MET A 105 0.17 -7.02 10.24
N LYS A 106 0.81 -8.16 10.01
CA LYS A 106 1.65 -8.84 11.01
C LYS A 106 2.88 -8.02 11.40
N THR A 107 3.41 -7.22 10.48
CA THR A 107 4.62 -6.42 10.71
C THR A 107 4.42 -4.92 10.50
N PHE A 108 3.36 -4.51 9.81
CA PHE A 108 2.98 -3.12 9.61
C PHE A 108 1.65 -2.85 10.32
N PRO A 109 1.66 -2.41 11.60
CA PRO A 109 0.42 -2.18 12.35
C PRO A 109 -0.53 -1.24 11.61
N CYS A 110 -1.70 -1.74 11.24
CA CYS A 110 -2.65 -1.05 10.37
C CYS A 110 -3.66 -0.24 11.19
N GLU A 111 -3.72 1.07 10.94
CA GLU A 111 -4.70 1.96 11.53
C GLU A 111 -5.94 2.10 10.66
N ARG A 112 -5.74 2.11 9.34
CA ARG A 112 -6.80 2.31 8.35
C ARG A 112 -6.44 1.66 7.02
N ILE A 113 -7.45 1.09 6.36
CA ILE A 113 -7.37 0.62 4.98
C ILE A 113 -8.34 1.44 4.15
N SER A 114 -7.84 2.17 3.16
CA SER A 114 -8.66 2.86 2.16
C SER A 114 -8.64 2.07 0.86
N MET A 115 -9.80 1.63 0.39
CA MET A 115 -9.93 0.76 -0.77
C MET A 115 -11.04 1.26 -1.71
N ASP A 116 -10.80 1.18 -3.03
CA ASP A 116 -11.84 1.47 -4.00
C ASP A 116 -12.97 0.42 -3.89
N ALA A 117 -14.20 0.90 -3.81
CA ALA A 117 -15.39 0.06 -3.78
C ALA A 117 -15.73 -0.55 -5.16
N GLN A 118 -15.11 -0.06 -6.23
CA GLN A 118 -15.34 -0.54 -7.59
C GLN A 118 -14.44 -1.74 -7.91
N GLY A 119 -14.72 -2.40 -9.02
CA GLY A 119 -13.97 -3.59 -9.41
C GLY A 119 -14.10 -4.71 -8.39
N GLY A 120 -12.95 -5.25 -7.95
CA GLY A 120 -12.88 -6.33 -6.97
C GLY A 120 -13.00 -5.90 -5.51
N GLY A 121 -13.22 -4.60 -5.22
CA GLY A 121 -13.22 -4.07 -3.85
C GLY A 121 -14.21 -4.75 -2.92
N ILE A 122 -15.42 -5.01 -3.38
CA ILE A 122 -16.45 -5.70 -2.60
C ILE A 122 -16.03 -7.15 -2.27
N ALA A 123 -15.46 -7.85 -3.24
CA ALA A 123 -14.99 -9.23 -3.03
C ALA A 123 -13.85 -9.31 -2.01
N VAL A 124 -12.92 -8.35 -2.05
CA VAL A 124 -11.84 -8.24 -1.04
C VAL A 124 -12.41 -7.89 0.33
N MET A 125 -13.34 -6.95 0.39
CA MET A 125 -14.04 -6.57 1.63
C MET A 125 -14.70 -7.80 2.26
N GLU A 126 -15.46 -8.57 1.50
CA GLU A 126 -16.10 -9.79 1.98
C GLU A 126 -15.07 -10.82 2.48
N ALA A 127 -13.98 -11.01 1.76
CA ALA A 127 -12.91 -11.92 2.15
C ALA A 127 -12.21 -11.50 3.47
N LEU A 128 -12.16 -10.21 3.78
CA LEU A 128 -11.54 -9.70 5.00
C LEU A 128 -12.34 -10.00 6.29
N HIS A 129 -13.61 -10.38 6.19
CA HIS A 129 -14.40 -10.77 7.35
C HIS A 129 -15.07 -12.15 7.23
N ASP A 130 -14.80 -12.89 6.15
CA ASP A 130 -15.31 -14.25 5.98
C ASP A 130 -14.66 -15.18 6.99
N PRO A 131 -15.45 -15.82 7.89
CA PRO A 131 -14.91 -16.72 8.91
C PRO A 131 -14.10 -17.89 8.34
N ASP A 132 -14.44 -18.33 7.13
CA ASP A 132 -13.74 -19.46 6.47
C ASP A 132 -12.36 -19.07 5.92
N LYS A 133 -12.07 -17.77 5.83
CA LYS A 133 -10.82 -17.20 5.32
C LYS A 133 -9.93 -16.59 6.39
N ILE A 134 -10.42 -16.48 7.61
CA ILE A 134 -9.70 -15.95 8.77
C ILE A 134 -8.96 -17.09 9.44
N HIS A 135 -7.65 -16.91 9.72
CA HIS A 135 -6.85 -17.86 10.45
C HIS A 135 -7.02 -17.69 11.96
N GLU A 136 -6.63 -18.73 12.72
CA GLU A 136 -6.64 -18.66 14.17
C GLU A 136 -5.83 -17.45 14.69
N GLY A 137 -6.41 -16.72 15.64
CA GLY A 137 -5.81 -15.52 16.24
C GLY A 137 -6.01 -14.24 15.44
N GLU A 138 -6.61 -14.31 14.25
CA GLU A 138 -6.94 -13.13 13.45
C GLU A 138 -8.36 -12.64 13.74
N LEU A 139 -8.56 -11.34 13.66
CA LEU A 139 -9.87 -10.71 13.82
C LEU A 139 -10.51 -10.40 12.47
N PRO A 140 -11.84 -10.47 12.33
CA PRO A 140 -12.53 -9.94 11.16
C PRO A 140 -12.23 -8.47 10.95
N ILE A 141 -12.13 -8.06 9.69
CA ILE A 141 -11.93 -6.66 9.32
C ILE A 141 -13.23 -6.14 8.70
N TRP A 142 -13.79 -5.11 9.31
CA TRP A 142 -15.06 -4.49 8.94
C TRP A 142 -14.86 -3.04 8.52
N GLU A 143 -15.88 -2.47 7.90
CA GLU A 143 -15.92 -1.05 7.61
C GLU A 143 -15.88 -0.21 8.89
N VAL A 144 -15.31 1.00 8.75
CA VAL A 144 -15.25 2.00 9.81
C VAL A 144 -16.65 2.30 10.33
N ILE A 145 -16.78 2.41 11.65
CA ILE A 145 -18.01 2.84 12.30
C ILE A 145 -18.21 4.33 12.05
N ASP A 146 -19.37 4.69 11.55
CA ASP A 146 -19.77 6.08 11.31
C ASP A 146 -20.98 6.40 12.19
N ASP A 147 -20.79 7.26 13.18
CA ASP A 147 -21.83 7.67 14.13
C ASP A 147 -23.06 8.32 13.45
N ASN A 148 -22.91 8.78 12.21
CA ASN A 148 -23.98 9.41 11.43
C ASN A 148 -24.70 8.43 10.50
N LYS A 149 -24.15 7.25 10.28
CA LYS A 149 -24.66 6.22 9.37
C LYS A 149 -24.46 4.85 9.98
N GLU A 150 -25.47 4.38 10.69
CA GLU A 150 -25.48 3.02 11.18
C GLU A 150 -25.38 2.03 10.00
N LYS A 151 -24.42 1.13 10.06
CA LYS A 151 -24.20 0.06 9.08
C LYS A 151 -24.49 -1.29 9.73
N ASP A 152 -24.89 -2.25 8.94
CA ASP A 152 -25.16 -3.61 9.41
C ASP A 152 -23.96 -4.27 10.10
N THR A 153 -22.73 -3.75 9.82
CA THR A 153 -21.48 -4.26 10.38
C THR A 153 -21.07 -3.61 11.70
N ASP A 154 -21.70 -2.52 12.12
CA ASP A 154 -21.25 -1.72 13.28
C ASP A 154 -21.29 -2.49 14.60
N GLY A 155 -22.19 -3.45 14.74
CA GLY A 155 -22.30 -4.31 15.93
C GLY A 155 -21.40 -5.54 15.91
N ASN A 156 -20.66 -5.80 14.84
CA ASN A 156 -19.86 -7.01 14.70
C ASN A 156 -18.50 -6.90 15.44
N PRO A 157 -18.10 -7.95 16.16
CA PRO A 157 -16.77 -8.00 16.77
C PRO A 157 -15.67 -8.01 15.70
N GLY A 158 -14.64 -7.21 15.88
CA GLY A 158 -13.49 -7.19 14.97
C GLY A 158 -12.86 -5.81 14.85
N LEU A 159 -12.11 -5.61 13.77
CA LEU A 159 -11.40 -4.38 13.46
C LEU A 159 -12.21 -3.54 12.46
N HIS A 160 -12.75 -2.42 12.91
CA HIS A 160 -13.49 -1.48 12.05
C HIS A 160 -12.53 -0.43 11.47
N ILE A 161 -11.69 -0.86 10.55
CA ILE A 161 -10.61 -0.04 9.97
C ILE A 161 -10.71 0.15 8.45
N LEU A 162 -11.69 -0.49 7.80
CA LEU A 162 -11.84 -0.45 6.35
C LEU A 162 -12.72 0.73 5.93
N GLU A 163 -12.18 1.58 5.07
CA GLU A 163 -12.90 2.67 4.41
C GLU A 163 -13.03 2.35 2.93
N MET A 164 -14.29 2.15 2.49
CA MET A 164 -14.60 1.95 1.07
C MET A 164 -14.79 3.31 0.40
N CYS A 165 -13.94 3.58 -0.59
CA CYS A 165 -13.91 4.84 -1.33
C CYS A 165 -14.48 4.64 -2.75
N GLN A 166 -14.82 5.73 -3.40
CA GLN A 166 -15.20 5.72 -4.82
C GLN A 166 -14.19 6.57 -5.60
N PHE A 167 -13.10 5.94 -6.02
CA PHE A 167 -12.00 6.62 -6.71
C PHE A 167 -12.42 7.27 -8.03
N ALA A 168 -13.44 6.70 -8.71
CA ALA A 168 -13.96 7.26 -9.95
C ALA A 168 -14.81 8.53 -9.77
N LYS A 169 -15.22 8.90 -8.55
CA LYS A 169 -15.92 10.17 -8.32
C LYS A 169 -14.97 11.34 -8.53
N SER A 170 -15.33 12.25 -9.45
CA SER A 170 -14.51 13.40 -9.81
C SER A 170 -14.12 14.28 -8.63
N ASP A 171 -15.06 14.54 -7.72
CA ASP A 171 -14.82 15.37 -6.54
C ASP A 171 -13.83 14.71 -5.58
N TRP A 172 -13.98 13.40 -5.35
CA TRP A 172 -13.05 12.63 -4.52
C TRP A 172 -11.65 12.61 -5.14
N LEU A 173 -11.56 12.30 -6.43
CA LEU A 173 -10.30 12.21 -7.17
C LEU A 173 -9.58 13.56 -7.22
N SER A 174 -10.34 14.65 -7.47
CA SER A 174 -9.80 15.99 -7.47
C SER A 174 -9.24 16.39 -6.10
N ALA A 175 -9.99 16.16 -5.03
CA ALA A 175 -9.56 16.44 -3.66
C ALA A 175 -8.31 15.63 -3.29
N ALA A 176 -8.27 14.35 -3.63
CA ALA A 176 -7.14 13.46 -3.36
C ALA A 176 -5.87 13.94 -4.10
N ASN A 177 -5.97 14.27 -5.38
CA ASN A 177 -4.84 14.71 -6.18
C ASN A 177 -4.30 16.08 -5.70
N HIS A 178 -5.16 17.03 -5.40
CA HIS A 178 -4.75 18.34 -4.89
C HIS A 178 -4.14 18.24 -3.50
N GLY A 179 -4.70 17.40 -2.63
CA GLY A 179 -4.16 17.12 -1.29
C GLY A 179 -2.77 16.48 -1.37
N MET A 180 -2.60 15.48 -2.21
CA MET A 180 -1.30 14.81 -2.41
C MET A 180 -0.27 15.78 -2.98
N ARG A 181 -0.64 16.60 -3.96
CA ARG A 181 0.26 17.62 -4.51
C ARG A 181 0.73 18.61 -3.44
N LYS A 182 -0.20 19.09 -2.61
CA LYS A 182 0.14 19.95 -1.49
C LYS A 182 1.11 19.28 -0.53
N ASP A 183 0.89 18.01 -0.20
CA ASP A 183 1.77 17.25 0.68
C ASP A 183 3.17 17.09 0.11
N PHE A 184 3.31 16.92 -1.21
CA PHE A 184 4.60 16.92 -1.88
C PHE A 184 5.26 18.32 -1.86
N GLU A 185 4.50 19.37 -2.11
CA GLU A 185 5.00 20.76 -2.06
C GLU A 185 5.48 21.14 -0.66
N ASP A 186 4.78 20.69 0.37
CA ASP A 186 5.11 20.91 1.79
C ASP A 186 6.17 19.93 2.33
N LYS A 187 6.61 18.96 1.54
CA LYS A 187 7.57 17.90 1.94
C LYS A 187 7.11 17.07 3.16
N VAL A 188 5.82 16.80 3.26
CA VAL A 188 5.22 16.00 4.33
C VAL A 188 4.77 14.62 3.87
N LEU A 189 4.87 14.31 2.58
CA LEU A 189 4.71 12.98 2.00
C LEU A 189 6.01 12.62 1.27
N LEU A 190 6.73 11.63 1.79
CA LEU A 190 8.10 11.34 1.38
C LEU A 190 8.23 9.94 0.79
N PHE A 191 9.10 9.83 -0.21
CA PHE A 191 9.52 8.57 -0.80
C PHE A 191 10.82 8.07 -0.15
N PRO A 192 11.02 6.74 -0.12
CA PRO A 192 12.26 6.18 0.38
C PRO A 192 13.43 6.48 -0.56
N PHE A 193 14.62 6.50 0.02
CA PHE A 193 15.87 6.51 -0.72
C PHE A 193 16.19 5.12 -1.27
N PHE A 194 16.65 5.06 -2.50
CA PHE A 194 17.17 3.84 -3.08
C PHE A 194 18.65 3.66 -2.72
N ASP A 195 18.97 2.59 -1.99
CA ASP A 195 20.34 2.20 -1.67
C ASP A 195 20.70 0.91 -2.40
N ALA A 196 21.59 1.02 -3.40
CA ALA A 196 22.03 -0.10 -4.20
C ALA A 196 22.82 -1.15 -3.38
N VAL A 197 23.53 -0.74 -2.33
CA VAL A 197 24.28 -1.66 -1.45
C VAL A 197 23.33 -2.51 -0.63
N SER A 198 22.38 -1.88 0.07
CA SER A 198 21.37 -2.58 0.85
C SER A 198 20.52 -3.52 -0.01
N LEU A 199 20.16 -3.08 -1.23
CA LEU A 199 19.43 -3.91 -2.18
C LEU A 199 20.24 -5.11 -2.64
N GLY A 200 21.53 -4.92 -2.91
CA GLY A 200 22.45 -6.01 -3.28
C GLY A 200 22.62 -7.05 -2.18
N LEU A 201 22.69 -6.62 -0.92
CA LEU A 201 22.72 -7.51 0.25
C LEU A 201 21.42 -8.31 0.39
N ALA A 202 20.27 -7.65 0.27
CA ALA A 202 18.97 -8.31 0.30
C ALA A 202 18.82 -9.34 -0.84
N ALA A 203 19.25 -9.00 -2.07
CA ALA A 203 19.23 -9.92 -3.19
C ALA A 203 20.14 -11.15 -2.98
N SER A 204 21.27 -10.98 -2.30
CA SER A 204 22.15 -12.10 -1.94
C SER A 204 21.50 -13.01 -0.89
N GLU A 205 20.82 -12.44 0.11
CA GLU A 205 20.06 -13.19 1.10
C GLU A 205 18.90 -13.97 0.44
N ASP A 206 18.17 -13.35 -0.47
CA ASP A 206 17.07 -13.98 -1.21
C ASP A 206 17.56 -15.21 -2.01
N LYS A 207 18.75 -15.15 -2.59
CA LYS A 207 19.37 -16.30 -3.27
C LYS A 207 19.68 -17.45 -2.28
N ILE A 208 20.22 -17.12 -1.11
CA ILE A 208 20.53 -18.11 -0.08
C ILE A 208 19.26 -18.77 0.46
N THR A 209 18.22 -17.98 0.74
CA THR A 209 16.93 -18.44 1.27
C THR A 209 16.02 -18.98 0.18
N LYS A 210 16.39 -18.89 -1.09
CA LYS A 210 15.60 -19.25 -2.28
C LYS A 210 14.28 -18.47 -2.38
N ARG A 211 14.24 -17.26 -1.85
CA ARG A 211 13.10 -16.38 -1.98
C ARG A 211 12.98 -15.86 -3.40
N LYS A 212 11.88 -16.14 -4.05
CA LYS A 212 11.65 -15.81 -5.47
C LYS A 212 10.62 -14.69 -5.67
N TYR A 213 9.67 -14.55 -4.72
CA TYR A 213 8.57 -13.60 -4.80
C TYR A 213 8.59 -12.64 -3.62
N ASP A 214 7.99 -11.46 -3.83
CA ASP A 214 7.81 -10.43 -2.80
C ASP A 214 9.14 -10.02 -2.15
N THR A 215 10.15 -9.83 -2.98
CA THR A 215 11.50 -9.41 -2.57
C THR A 215 11.54 -7.89 -2.31
N LEU A 216 12.60 -7.43 -1.65
CA LEU A 216 12.84 -5.98 -1.49
C LEU A 216 13.05 -5.30 -2.85
N GLU A 217 13.70 -5.97 -3.79
CA GLU A 217 13.85 -5.48 -5.16
C GLU A 217 12.50 -5.26 -5.84
N ASP A 218 11.57 -6.22 -5.73
CA ASP A 218 10.21 -6.07 -6.24
C ASP A 218 9.50 -4.86 -5.63
N CYS A 219 9.61 -4.67 -4.32
CA CYS A 219 9.03 -3.53 -3.62
C CYS A 219 9.61 -2.20 -4.12
N VAL A 220 10.93 -2.11 -4.28
CA VAL A 220 11.60 -0.90 -4.78
C VAL A 220 11.19 -0.60 -6.21
N MET A 221 11.12 -1.60 -7.08
CA MET A 221 10.67 -1.44 -8.47
C MET A 221 9.23 -0.91 -8.53
N GLU A 222 8.33 -1.43 -7.70
CA GLU A 222 6.94 -0.95 -7.64
C GLU A 222 6.86 0.50 -7.15
N LEU A 223 7.70 0.91 -6.22
CA LEU A 223 7.78 2.30 -5.76
C LEU A 223 8.31 3.24 -6.85
N GLU A 224 9.28 2.80 -7.64
CA GLU A 224 9.77 3.56 -8.81
C GLU A 224 8.68 3.69 -9.88
N GLU A 225 7.93 2.64 -10.14
CA GLU A 225 6.80 2.67 -11.06
C GLU A 225 5.68 3.58 -10.57
N LEU A 226 5.39 3.60 -9.27
CA LEU A 226 4.45 4.54 -8.66
C LEU A 226 4.82 6.00 -8.95
N LYS A 227 6.11 6.36 -8.84
CA LYS A 227 6.58 7.70 -9.20
C LYS A 227 6.36 8.02 -10.67
N ASP A 228 6.61 7.05 -11.55
CA ASP A 228 6.39 7.20 -13.00
C ASP A 228 4.90 7.41 -13.30
N GLU A 229 4.03 6.61 -12.74
CA GLU A 229 2.58 6.73 -12.91
C GLU A 229 2.06 8.08 -12.41
N LEU A 230 2.50 8.54 -11.24
CA LEU A 230 2.13 9.86 -10.72
C LEU A 230 2.51 10.99 -11.69
N SER A 231 3.68 10.88 -12.32
CA SER A 231 4.16 11.89 -13.29
C SER A 231 3.34 11.92 -14.58
N MET A 232 2.58 10.86 -14.88
CA MET A 232 1.73 10.75 -16.07
C MET A 232 0.30 11.24 -15.85
N ILE A 233 -0.11 11.50 -14.62
CA ILE A 233 -1.46 11.97 -14.31
C ILE A 233 -1.69 13.34 -14.95
N ILE A 234 -2.73 13.44 -15.77
CA ILE A 234 -3.20 14.67 -16.40
C ILE A 234 -4.60 14.94 -15.88
N ILE A 235 -4.79 16.11 -15.28
CA ILE A 235 -6.13 16.55 -14.88
C ILE A 235 -6.66 17.47 -15.99
N SER A 236 -7.75 17.07 -16.61
CA SER A 236 -8.50 17.92 -17.53
C SER A 236 -9.10 19.09 -16.74
N GLN A 237 -8.85 20.30 -17.23
CA GLN A 237 -9.44 21.53 -16.70
C GLN A 237 -10.93 21.60 -17.03
#